data_efb9bb9fd6c95112f0d9cac19aa57d4d
#
_entry.id   efb9bb9fd6c95112f0d9cac19aa57d4d
#
_cell.length_a   1.000
_cell.length_b   1.000
_cell.length_c   1.000
_cell.angle_alpha   90.00
_cell.angle_beta   90.00
_cell.angle_gamma   90.00
#
_symmetry.space_group_name_H-M   'P 1'
#
loop_
_entity.id
_entity.type
_entity.pdbx_description
1 polymer ?
#
loop_
_entity_poly.entity_id
_entity_poly.type
_entity_poly.pdbx_seq_one_letter_code
_entity_poly.pdbx_strand_id
1 'polypeptide(L)'
;MSEISEKAIKGAEFIIRDSKPEEIFIPEEWSEEQQMIAKMCDDFIVQEVMPNIEGIDKMEEGLMVSLLNKAGELGLLGLSVPEELGGMGVDFKTSLLATERLGAGYSFSVAFGAHTGIGSLPLLYYGTEAQKQKYSPKLASGEWKASYCLTEPSAGSDANSGKTKAVLSEDGKHYIINGQKMWITNAGFANLFTVFAKIDNDEKLSAFLVEADSEGITLNPEEKKMGIKGSSTRQVFFNNVKVPVENMLSERGNGFKIALNILNIGRIKLAAGVLGGAKAAISESIKYANEREQFGRPISKYGAIRYKIAEQVIRAYVVESATYRAGQNIDDAINAYHAGGMDLGEA
;
A
#
# COMPACT_ATOMS: atom_id res chain seq x y z
N MET A 1 20.21 4.28 26.86
CA MET A 1 19.23 4.56 25.76
C MET A 1 20.00 5.35 24.72
N SER A 2 19.95 4.98 23.45
CA SER A 2 20.64 5.73 22.40
C SER A 2 19.89 7.05 22.15
N GLU A 3 20.59 8.10 21.70
CA GLU A 3 19.97 9.38 21.30
C GLU A 3 18.79 9.21 20.33
N ILE A 4 18.79 8.12 19.54
CA ILE A 4 17.73 7.76 18.60
C ILE A 4 16.43 7.36 19.33
N SER A 5 16.52 6.65 20.46
CA SER A 5 15.36 6.22 21.26
C SER A 5 14.64 7.41 21.93
N GLU A 6 15.36 8.51 22.22
CA GLU A 6 14.77 9.72 22.82
C GLU A 6 14.03 10.60 21.81
N LYS A 7 14.27 10.40 20.49
CA LYS A 7 13.60 11.16 19.42
C LYS A 7 12.29 10.54 18.95
N ALA A 8 12.10 9.23 19.14
CA ALA A 8 10.89 8.55 18.68
C ALA A 8 9.66 9.03 19.46
N ILE A 9 8.67 9.55 18.73
CA ILE A 9 7.41 10.08 19.27
C ILE A 9 6.35 9.00 19.16
N LYS A 10 5.60 8.77 20.25
CA LYS A 10 4.56 7.73 20.32
C LYS A 10 3.18 8.28 19.97
N GLY A 11 2.54 7.72 18.96
CA GLY A 11 1.17 8.05 18.59
C GLY A 11 0.95 9.56 18.40
N ALA A 12 -0.01 10.13 19.12
CA ALA A 12 -0.36 11.54 19.05
C ALA A 12 0.47 12.45 19.99
N GLU A 13 1.55 11.98 20.58
CA GLU A 13 2.41 12.75 21.49
C GLU A 13 2.91 14.05 20.85
N PHE A 14 3.11 14.07 19.52
CA PHE A 14 3.52 15.27 18.79
C PHE A 14 2.52 16.44 18.90
N ILE A 15 1.29 16.19 19.33
CA ILE A 15 0.26 17.25 19.53
C ILE A 15 0.51 18.03 20.83
N ILE A 16 1.09 17.37 21.83
CA ILE A 16 1.25 17.91 23.20
C ILE A 16 2.70 18.13 23.60
N ARG A 17 3.65 17.61 22.82
CA ARG A 17 5.09 17.78 23.08
C ARG A 17 5.57 19.11 22.47
N ASP A 18 6.40 19.83 23.20
CA ASP A 18 7.17 20.95 22.65
C ASP A 18 8.11 20.41 21.56
N SER A 19 8.03 21.00 20.36
CA SER A 19 8.85 20.64 19.21
C SER A 19 9.62 21.85 18.74
N LYS A 20 10.91 21.65 18.44
CA LYS A 20 11.71 22.70 17.80
C LYS A 20 11.55 22.62 16.27
N PRO A 21 11.65 23.75 15.55
CA PRO A 21 11.57 23.74 14.09
C PRO A 21 12.53 22.73 13.43
N GLU A 22 13.74 22.60 13.97
CA GLU A 22 14.81 21.73 13.46
C GLU A 22 14.50 20.21 13.64
N GLU A 23 13.49 19.88 14.44
CA GLU A 23 13.03 18.50 14.67
C GLU A 23 11.89 18.10 13.70
N ILE A 24 11.44 19.03 12.84
CA ILE A 24 10.29 18.85 11.99
C ILE A 24 10.75 18.82 10.53
N PHE A 25 10.63 17.65 9.89
CA PHE A 25 10.86 17.55 8.45
C PHE A 25 9.80 18.33 7.66
N ILE A 26 10.25 19.07 6.67
CA ILE A 26 9.39 19.79 5.71
C ILE A 26 9.73 19.38 4.26
N PRO A 27 8.76 19.44 3.32
CA PRO A 27 9.00 19.01 1.93
C PRO A 27 10.11 19.75 1.18
N GLU A 28 10.53 20.91 1.64
CA GLU A 28 11.67 21.66 1.11
C GLU A 28 13.02 21.01 1.43
N GLU A 29 13.06 20.01 2.32
CA GLU A 29 14.29 19.34 2.76
C GLU A 29 14.54 17.98 2.06
N TRP A 30 13.81 17.71 0.95
CA TRP A 30 14.07 16.51 0.14
C TRP A 30 15.50 16.49 -0.37
N SER A 31 16.20 15.37 -0.16
CA SER A 31 17.54 15.14 -0.72
C SER A 31 17.50 15.03 -2.24
N GLU A 32 18.66 15.17 -2.89
CA GLU A 32 18.78 14.98 -4.34
C GLU A 32 18.32 13.60 -4.78
N GLU A 33 18.65 12.54 -4.02
CA GLU A 33 18.22 11.18 -4.29
C GLU A 33 16.70 11.04 -4.22
N GLN A 34 16.07 11.60 -3.18
CA GLN A 34 14.61 11.60 -3.03
C GLN A 34 13.93 12.35 -4.17
N GLN A 35 14.50 13.48 -4.58
CA GLN A 35 13.99 14.24 -5.75
C GLN A 35 14.15 13.46 -7.06
N MET A 36 15.24 12.68 -7.23
CA MET A 36 15.40 11.80 -8.39
C MET A 36 14.35 10.69 -8.41
N ILE A 37 14.05 10.07 -7.26
CA ILE A 37 12.97 9.07 -7.15
C ILE A 37 11.62 9.70 -7.46
N ALA A 38 11.34 10.90 -6.92
CA ALA A 38 10.11 11.62 -7.21
C ALA A 38 9.96 11.89 -8.72
N LYS A 39 11.02 12.38 -9.36
CA LYS A 39 11.04 12.63 -10.80
C LYS A 39 10.81 11.34 -11.60
N MET A 40 11.44 10.25 -11.24
CA MET A 40 11.23 8.95 -11.89
C MET A 40 9.76 8.51 -11.81
N CYS A 41 9.10 8.70 -10.66
CA CYS A 41 7.68 8.44 -10.50
C CYS A 41 6.81 9.34 -11.38
N ASP A 42 7.11 10.65 -11.43
CA ASP A 42 6.39 11.63 -12.27
C ASP A 42 6.55 11.27 -13.75
N ASP A 43 7.76 10.98 -14.20
CA ASP A 43 8.06 10.59 -15.58
C ASP A 43 7.30 9.28 -15.95
N PHE A 44 7.26 8.31 -15.05
CA PHE A 44 6.52 7.06 -15.24
C PHE A 44 5.01 7.29 -15.40
N ILE A 45 4.41 8.13 -14.56
CA ILE A 45 3.00 8.49 -14.71
C ILE A 45 2.72 9.12 -16.06
N VAL A 46 3.53 10.10 -16.46
CA VAL A 46 3.32 10.87 -17.70
C VAL A 46 3.55 10.00 -18.94
N GLN A 47 4.58 9.16 -18.95
CA GLN A 47 4.99 8.41 -20.14
C GLN A 47 4.29 7.06 -20.29
N GLU A 48 4.00 6.38 -19.17
CA GLU A 48 3.49 5.02 -19.19
C GLU A 48 2.02 4.91 -18.76
N VAL A 49 1.59 5.64 -17.74
CA VAL A 49 0.25 5.49 -17.18
C VAL A 49 -0.78 6.36 -17.89
N MET A 50 -0.50 7.65 -18.03
CA MET A 50 -1.46 8.61 -18.60
C MET A 50 -1.90 8.27 -20.04
N PRO A 51 -1.00 7.86 -20.96
CA PRO A 51 -1.41 7.47 -22.30
C PRO A 51 -2.33 6.24 -22.33
N ASN A 52 -2.32 5.43 -21.28
CA ASN A 52 -3.04 4.16 -21.18
C ASN A 52 -4.30 4.24 -20.29
N ILE A 53 -4.70 5.41 -19.80
CA ILE A 53 -5.82 5.58 -18.84
C ILE A 53 -7.12 4.94 -19.35
N GLU A 54 -7.47 5.12 -20.63
CA GLU A 54 -8.69 4.53 -21.19
C GLU A 54 -8.64 3.01 -21.23
N GLY A 55 -7.48 2.43 -21.61
CA GLY A 55 -7.25 0.98 -21.62
C GLY A 55 -7.30 0.41 -20.21
N ILE A 56 -6.69 1.12 -19.23
CA ILE A 56 -6.75 0.75 -17.82
C ILE A 56 -8.20 0.71 -17.34
N ASP A 57 -8.99 1.76 -17.57
CA ASP A 57 -10.39 1.84 -17.10
C ASP A 57 -11.31 0.81 -17.78
N LYS A 58 -10.98 0.39 -19.03
CA LYS A 58 -11.66 -0.69 -19.74
C LYS A 58 -11.18 -2.09 -19.31
N MET A 59 -10.18 -2.15 -18.43
CA MET A 59 -9.53 -3.39 -17.99
C MET A 59 -8.97 -4.20 -19.16
N GLU A 60 -8.29 -3.53 -20.09
CA GLU A 60 -7.62 -4.17 -21.21
C GLU A 60 -6.68 -5.26 -20.71
N GLU A 61 -6.82 -6.46 -21.33
CA GLU A 61 -6.12 -7.66 -20.85
C GLU A 61 -4.60 -7.48 -20.86
N GLY A 62 -3.97 -7.80 -19.75
CA GLY A 62 -2.51 -7.71 -19.56
C GLY A 62 -1.95 -6.30 -19.35
N LEU A 63 -2.71 -5.23 -19.64
CA LEU A 63 -2.21 -3.86 -19.57
C LEU A 63 -1.73 -3.48 -18.17
N MET A 64 -2.56 -3.70 -17.13
CA MET A 64 -2.17 -3.39 -15.74
C MET A 64 -0.93 -4.17 -15.32
N VAL A 65 -0.84 -5.45 -15.67
CA VAL A 65 0.32 -6.31 -15.39
C VAL A 65 1.56 -5.78 -16.08
N SER A 66 1.46 -5.37 -17.36
CA SER A 66 2.56 -4.78 -18.12
C SER A 66 3.08 -3.50 -17.46
N LEU A 67 2.20 -2.61 -17.01
CA LEU A 67 2.57 -1.39 -16.30
C LEU A 67 3.24 -1.67 -14.95
N LEU A 68 2.75 -2.65 -14.20
CA LEU A 68 3.40 -3.08 -12.96
C LEU A 68 4.77 -3.71 -13.22
N ASN A 69 4.95 -4.49 -14.30
CA ASN A 69 6.25 -5.03 -14.69
C ASN A 69 7.25 -3.91 -14.98
N LYS A 70 6.86 -2.92 -15.79
CA LYS A 70 7.70 -1.74 -16.07
C LYS A 70 8.05 -0.96 -14.80
N ALA A 71 7.11 -0.81 -13.87
CA ALA A 71 7.40 -0.22 -12.57
C ALA A 71 8.41 -1.04 -11.76
N GLY A 72 8.34 -2.37 -11.85
CA GLY A 72 9.31 -3.29 -11.25
C GLY A 72 10.70 -3.17 -11.88
N GLU A 73 10.80 -3.07 -13.20
CA GLU A 73 12.07 -2.86 -13.94
C GLU A 73 12.77 -1.55 -13.50
N LEU A 74 12.00 -0.53 -13.12
CA LEU A 74 12.51 0.72 -12.56
C LEU A 74 12.78 0.65 -11.05
N GLY A 75 12.57 -0.50 -10.41
CA GLY A 75 12.75 -0.68 -8.96
C GLY A 75 11.61 -0.09 -8.10
N LEU A 76 10.58 0.51 -8.70
CA LEU A 76 9.51 1.18 -7.96
C LEU A 76 8.68 0.22 -7.09
N LEU A 77 8.56 -1.06 -7.47
CA LEU A 77 7.86 -2.06 -6.66
C LEU A 77 8.68 -2.51 -5.45
N GLY A 78 10.00 -2.35 -5.50
CA GLY A 78 10.94 -2.76 -4.47
C GLY A 78 11.42 -1.63 -3.55
N LEU A 79 10.87 -0.43 -3.61
CA LEU A 79 11.37 0.73 -2.84
C LEU A 79 11.58 0.42 -1.35
N SER A 80 10.57 -0.15 -0.68
CA SER A 80 10.63 -0.48 0.75
C SER A 80 11.23 -1.86 1.06
N VAL A 81 11.62 -2.63 0.03
CA VAL A 81 12.25 -3.95 0.20
C VAL A 81 13.74 -3.74 0.44
N PRO A 82 14.35 -4.38 1.46
CA PRO A 82 15.78 -4.33 1.70
C PRO A 82 16.61 -4.73 0.46
N GLU A 83 17.82 -4.18 0.31
CA GLU A 83 18.70 -4.45 -0.83
C GLU A 83 19.08 -5.93 -0.93
N GLU A 84 19.34 -6.58 0.19
CA GLU A 84 19.66 -8.02 0.27
C GLU A 84 18.49 -8.92 -0.17
N LEU A 85 17.29 -8.37 -0.28
CA LEU A 85 16.09 -9.03 -0.79
C LEU A 85 15.67 -8.53 -2.18
N GLY A 86 16.57 -7.79 -2.87
CA GLY A 86 16.38 -7.34 -4.24
C GLY A 86 15.60 -6.01 -4.38
N GLY A 87 15.46 -5.26 -3.31
CA GLY A 87 14.83 -3.94 -3.31
C GLY A 87 15.81 -2.78 -3.30
N MET A 88 15.33 -1.58 -2.97
CA MET A 88 16.12 -0.35 -2.87
C MET A 88 16.38 0.08 -1.42
N GLY A 89 15.71 -0.49 -0.43
CA GLY A 89 15.91 -0.22 0.99
C GLY A 89 15.66 1.22 1.42
N VAL A 90 14.82 1.97 0.69
CA VAL A 90 14.58 3.39 1.01
C VAL A 90 13.80 3.56 2.31
N ASP A 91 13.98 4.69 2.98
CA ASP A 91 13.24 5.06 4.17
C ASP A 91 11.72 5.22 3.92
N PHE A 92 10.95 5.25 5.00
CA PHE A 92 9.50 5.29 4.91
C PHE A 92 9.00 6.59 4.25
N LYS A 93 9.63 7.74 4.54
CA LYS A 93 9.29 9.03 3.90
C LYS A 93 9.48 8.99 2.40
N THR A 94 10.57 8.42 1.93
CA THR A 94 10.85 8.25 0.49
C THR A 94 9.80 7.37 -0.17
N SER A 95 9.40 6.30 0.51
CA SER A 95 8.29 5.45 0.07
C SER A 95 6.94 6.19 0.03
N LEU A 96 6.68 7.12 0.97
CA LEU A 96 5.51 7.99 0.93
C LEU A 96 5.57 8.98 -0.23
N LEU A 97 6.74 9.57 -0.50
CA LEU A 97 6.96 10.49 -1.62
C LEU A 97 6.68 9.79 -2.96
N ALA A 98 7.21 8.60 -3.18
CA ALA A 98 6.89 7.81 -4.36
C ALA A 98 5.39 7.50 -4.47
N THR A 99 4.75 7.14 -3.34
CA THR A 99 3.31 6.87 -3.30
C THR A 99 2.49 8.13 -3.63
N GLU A 100 2.90 9.30 -3.18
CA GLU A 100 2.27 10.58 -3.54
C GLU A 100 2.39 10.84 -5.05
N ARG A 101 3.60 10.75 -5.61
CA ARG A 101 3.85 11.01 -7.04
C ARG A 101 3.06 10.07 -7.94
N LEU A 102 3.06 8.78 -7.60
CA LEU A 102 2.28 7.78 -8.32
C LEU A 102 0.76 7.90 -8.07
N GLY A 103 0.34 8.67 -7.06
CA GLY A 103 -1.07 8.90 -6.71
C GLY A 103 -1.91 9.53 -7.83
N ALA A 104 -1.29 10.22 -8.79
CA ALA A 104 -1.93 10.74 -9.99
C ALA A 104 -2.32 9.65 -11.02
N GLY A 105 -1.93 8.39 -10.81
CA GLY A 105 -2.12 7.28 -11.77
C GLY A 105 -3.49 6.60 -11.69
N TYR A 106 -4.50 7.17 -11.02
CA TYR A 106 -5.86 6.64 -10.93
C TYR A 106 -5.91 5.16 -10.49
N SER A 107 -6.51 4.28 -11.32
CA SER A 107 -6.62 2.84 -11.03
C SER A 107 -5.27 2.13 -10.93
N PHE A 108 -4.23 2.61 -11.66
CA PHE A 108 -2.86 2.10 -11.53
C PHE A 108 -2.32 2.32 -10.11
N SER A 109 -2.54 3.50 -9.53
CA SER A 109 -2.08 3.81 -8.15
C SER A 109 -2.65 2.85 -7.12
N VAL A 110 -3.90 2.40 -7.30
CA VAL A 110 -4.55 1.42 -6.42
C VAL A 110 -3.89 0.05 -6.55
N ALA A 111 -3.63 -0.41 -7.78
CA ALA A 111 -2.97 -1.70 -8.03
C ALA A 111 -1.53 -1.70 -7.49
N PHE A 112 -0.78 -0.64 -7.75
CA PHE A 112 0.57 -0.41 -7.23
C PHE A 112 0.60 -0.39 -5.69
N GLY A 113 -0.27 0.44 -5.07
CA GLY A 113 -0.33 0.58 -3.62
C GLY A 113 -0.80 -0.69 -2.90
N ALA A 114 -1.69 -1.47 -3.51
CA ALA A 114 -2.09 -2.77 -2.97
C ALA A 114 -0.92 -3.76 -2.98
N HIS A 115 -0.13 -3.79 -4.06
CA HIS A 115 1.03 -4.66 -4.17
C HIS A 115 2.15 -4.25 -3.19
N THR A 116 2.63 -3.00 -3.27
CA THR A 116 3.77 -2.51 -2.48
C THR A 116 3.45 -2.24 -1.00
N GLY A 117 2.16 -2.10 -0.67
CA GLY A 117 1.66 -1.87 0.67
C GLY A 117 1.13 -3.16 1.30
N ILE A 118 -0.19 -3.28 1.38
CA ILE A 118 -0.84 -4.35 2.14
C ILE A 118 -0.53 -5.76 1.61
N GLY A 119 -0.17 -5.92 0.34
CA GLY A 119 0.18 -7.23 -0.25
C GLY A 119 1.56 -7.73 0.16
N SER A 120 2.58 -6.86 0.14
CA SER A 120 3.98 -7.25 0.35
C SER A 120 4.46 -7.01 1.79
N LEU A 121 3.99 -5.99 2.48
CA LEU A 121 4.46 -5.64 3.83
C LEU A 121 4.20 -6.71 4.90
N PRO A 122 3.13 -7.54 4.87
CA PRO A 122 2.99 -8.64 5.80
C PRO A 122 4.19 -9.59 5.80
N LEU A 123 4.69 -9.93 4.60
CA LEU A 123 5.89 -10.75 4.43
C LEU A 123 7.13 -10.04 4.98
N LEU A 124 7.34 -8.76 4.65
CA LEU A 124 8.54 -8.02 5.05
C LEU A 124 8.66 -7.86 6.56
N TYR A 125 7.55 -7.56 7.25
CA TYR A 125 7.56 -7.31 8.70
C TYR A 125 7.40 -8.57 9.56
N TYR A 126 6.73 -9.62 9.05
CA TYR A 126 6.34 -10.78 9.86
C TYR A 126 6.81 -12.11 9.30
N GLY A 127 7.40 -12.12 8.11
CA GLY A 127 7.96 -13.31 7.48
C GLY A 127 9.26 -13.76 8.16
N THR A 128 9.52 -15.05 8.13
CA THR A 128 10.83 -15.62 8.44
C THR A 128 11.84 -15.26 7.34
N GLU A 129 13.12 -15.33 7.62
CA GLU A 129 14.15 -15.07 6.60
C GLU A 129 14.00 -15.99 5.38
N ALA A 130 13.64 -17.27 5.59
CA ALA A 130 13.39 -18.21 4.49
C ALA A 130 12.20 -17.77 3.61
N GLN A 131 11.11 -17.29 4.22
CA GLN A 131 9.96 -16.76 3.48
C GLN A 131 10.33 -15.48 2.71
N LYS A 132 11.04 -14.56 3.35
CA LYS A 132 11.51 -13.32 2.71
C LYS A 132 12.41 -13.63 1.52
N GLN A 133 13.41 -14.48 1.68
CA GLN A 133 14.31 -14.88 0.60
C GLN A 133 13.57 -15.56 -0.56
N LYS A 134 12.54 -16.35 -0.27
CA LYS A 134 11.75 -17.04 -1.30
C LYS A 134 10.89 -16.09 -2.14
N TYR A 135 10.25 -15.11 -1.51
CA TYR A 135 9.19 -14.34 -2.14
C TYR A 135 9.55 -12.88 -2.43
N SER A 136 10.35 -12.22 -1.56
CA SER A 136 10.58 -10.77 -1.69
C SER A 136 11.28 -10.37 -2.99
N PRO A 137 12.29 -11.09 -3.51
CA PRO A 137 12.92 -10.72 -4.78
C PRO A 137 11.95 -10.71 -5.95
N LYS A 138 11.02 -11.67 -5.99
CA LYS A 138 10.00 -11.77 -7.04
C LYS A 138 8.96 -10.66 -6.94
N LEU A 139 8.62 -10.23 -5.72
CA LEU A 139 7.70 -9.12 -5.49
C LEU A 139 8.36 -7.78 -5.81
N ALA A 140 9.62 -7.59 -5.42
CA ALA A 140 10.38 -6.37 -5.68
C ALA A 140 10.62 -6.12 -7.17
N SER A 141 10.96 -7.18 -7.93
CA SER A 141 11.14 -7.11 -9.38
C SER A 141 9.84 -6.99 -10.17
N GLY A 142 8.70 -7.29 -9.56
CA GLY A 142 7.41 -7.37 -10.24
C GLY A 142 7.22 -8.68 -11.04
N GLU A 143 8.10 -9.66 -10.92
CA GLU A 143 7.83 -11.01 -11.45
C GLU A 143 6.54 -11.57 -10.84
N TRP A 144 6.38 -11.42 -9.53
CA TRP A 144 5.16 -11.75 -8.80
C TRP A 144 4.45 -10.51 -8.29
N LYS A 145 3.11 -10.57 -8.21
CA LYS A 145 2.25 -9.57 -7.60
C LYS A 145 1.58 -10.14 -6.37
N ALA A 146 1.37 -9.27 -5.38
CA ALA A 146 0.77 -9.67 -4.11
C ALA A 146 -0.63 -9.07 -3.91
N SER A 147 -1.46 -9.81 -3.17
CA SER A 147 -2.79 -9.38 -2.71
C SER A 147 -3.00 -9.70 -1.23
N TYR A 148 -3.99 -9.03 -0.65
CA TYR A 148 -4.31 -9.09 0.77
C TYR A 148 -5.74 -9.59 0.98
N CYS A 149 -5.88 -10.80 1.52
CA CYS A 149 -7.13 -11.53 1.64
C CYS A 149 -7.65 -11.54 3.08
N LEU A 150 -8.15 -10.39 3.57
CA LEU A 150 -8.73 -10.26 4.91
C LEU A 150 -10.26 -10.31 4.88
N THR A 151 -10.89 -9.39 4.13
CA THR A 151 -12.33 -9.16 4.13
C THR A 151 -13.12 -10.38 3.65
N GLU A 152 -14.22 -10.68 4.33
CA GLU A 152 -15.18 -11.74 3.97
C GLU A 152 -16.60 -11.16 3.82
N PRO A 153 -17.55 -11.86 3.19
CA PRO A 153 -18.91 -11.38 3.02
C PRO A 153 -19.60 -10.94 4.31
N SER A 154 -19.28 -11.58 5.43
CA SER A 154 -19.84 -11.29 6.75
C SER A 154 -18.87 -10.60 7.71
N ALA A 155 -17.63 -10.28 7.28
CA ALA A 155 -16.57 -9.73 8.12
C ALA A 155 -15.82 -8.61 7.39
N GLY A 156 -16.33 -7.39 7.50
CA GLY A 156 -15.71 -6.17 6.99
C GLY A 156 -15.07 -5.37 8.13
N SER A 157 -15.83 -4.48 8.76
CA SER A 157 -15.34 -3.68 9.89
C SER A 157 -14.93 -4.54 11.09
N ASP A 158 -15.68 -5.58 11.39
CA ASP A 158 -15.32 -6.63 12.35
C ASP A 158 -14.54 -7.75 11.65
N ALA A 159 -13.30 -7.45 11.24
CA ALA A 159 -12.49 -8.38 10.46
C ALA A 159 -12.12 -9.65 11.22
N ASN A 160 -12.05 -9.61 12.57
CA ASN A 160 -11.75 -10.81 13.37
C ASN A 160 -12.91 -11.81 13.43
N SER A 161 -14.12 -11.41 13.00
CA SER A 161 -15.28 -12.31 12.87
C SER A 161 -15.25 -13.20 11.62
N GLY A 162 -14.18 -13.14 10.82
CA GLY A 162 -13.96 -13.95 9.62
C GLY A 162 -14.19 -15.45 9.89
N LYS A 163 -14.73 -16.15 8.88
CA LYS A 163 -15.13 -17.57 8.95
C LYS A 163 -14.22 -18.51 8.17
N THR A 164 -13.28 -17.97 7.38
CA THR A 164 -12.29 -18.78 6.68
C THR A 164 -11.49 -19.60 7.69
N LYS A 165 -11.41 -20.92 7.46
CA LYS A 165 -10.78 -21.88 8.35
C LYS A 165 -9.52 -22.47 7.73
N ALA A 166 -8.56 -22.79 8.58
CA ALA A 166 -7.39 -23.59 8.29
C ALA A 166 -7.36 -24.79 9.25
N VAL A 167 -7.20 -25.98 8.74
CA VAL A 167 -7.11 -27.22 9.56
C VAL A 167 -5.80 -27.89 9.27
N LEU A 168 -5.05 -28.29 10.30
CA LEU A 168 -3.80 -28.99 10.11
C LEU A 168 -4.08 -30.38 9.50
N SER A 169 -3.35 -30.74 8.44
CA SER A 169 -3.43 -32.06 7.80
C SER A 169 -2.98 -33.18 8.74
N GLU A 170 -3.43 -34.41 8.51
CA GLU A 170 -3.08 -35.56 9.33
C GLU A 170 -1.57 -35.83 9.43
N ASP A 171 -0.83 -35.55 8.37
CA ASP A 171 0.63 -35.67 8.31
C ASP A 171 1.38 -34.50 8.96
N GLY A 172 0.66 -33.47 9.42
CA GLY A 172 1.21 -32.29 10.07
C GLY A 172 2.02 -31.36 9.17
N LYS A 173 1.99 -31.55 7.84
CA LYS A 173 2.86 -30.80 6.90
C LYS A 173 2.14 -29.63 6.23
N HIS A 174 0.82 -29.59 6.24
CA HIS A 174 0.03 -28.58 5.55
C HIS A 174 -1.13 -28.08 6.41
N TYR A 175 -1.53 -26.85 6.19
CA TYR A 175 -2.85 -26.35 6.56
C TYR A 175 -3.78 -26.49 5.36
N ILE A 176 -4.99 -26.99 5.58
CA ILE A 176 -6.07 -27.10 4.59
C ILE A 176 -6.98 -25.91 4.79
N ILE A 177 -6.95 -24.96 3.84
CA ILE A 177 -7.72 -23.72 3.94
C ILE A 177 -9.04 -23.87 3.17
N ASN A 178 -10.14 -23.49 3.84
CA ASN A 178 -11.48 -23.41 3.28
C ASN A 178 -12.15 -22.09 3.65
N GLY A 179 -12.72 -21.40 2.67
CA GLY A 179 -13.42 -20.14 2.90
C GLY A 179 -13.55 -19.27 1.66
N GLN A 180 -13.98 -18.04 1.90
CA GLN A 180 -14.19 -17.04 0.85
C GLN A 180 -13.70 -15.67 1.29
N LYS A 181 -13.02 -14.98 0.39
CA LYS A 181 -12.60 -13.58 0.58
C LYS A 181 -13.28 -12.68 -0.46
N MET A 182 -13.53 -11.43 -0.08
CA MET A 182 -14.30 -10.47 -0.87
C MET A 182 -13.54 -9.16 -1.03
N TRP A 183 -13.74 -8.50 -2.16
CA TRP A 183 -13.13 -7.20 -2.50
C TRP A 183 -11.60 -7.24 -2.56
N ILE A 184 -11.02 -8.31 -3.10
CA ILE A 184 -9.57 -8.51 -3.10
C ILE A 184 -8.96 -7.81 -4.31
N THR A 185 -8.25 -6.72 -4.02
CA THR A 185 -7.50 -5.95 -5.03
C THR A 185 -6.35 -6.78 -5.58
N ASN A 186 -6.10 -6.66 -6.88
CA ASN A 186 -5.10 -7.40 -7.65
C ASN A 186 -5.37 -8.91 -7.77
N ALA A 187 -6.45 -9.45 -7.22
CA ALA A 187 -6.70 -10.90 -7.22
C ALA A 187 -6.71 -11.50 -8.64
N GLY A 188 -7.07 -10.73 -9.67
CA GLY A 188 -7.13 -11.21 -11.05
C GLY A 188 -5.78 -11.58 -11.66
N PHE A 189 -4.68 -11.10 -11.06
CA PHE A 189 -3.32 -11.33 -11.56
C PHE A 189 -2.27 -11.52 -10.46
N ALA A 190 -2.65 -11.57 -9.19
CA ALA A 190 -1.74 -11.83 -8.10
C ALA A 190 -1.18 -13.26 -8.15
N ASN A 191 0.07 -13.41 -7.76
CA ASN A 191 0.77 -14.69 -7.63
C ASN A 191 0.88 -15.13 -6.16
N LEU A 192 0.79 -14.17 -5.22
CA LEU A 192 0.87 -14.42 -3.78
C LEU A 192 -0.29 -13.73 -3.05
N PHE A 193 -1.00 -14.50 -2.25
CA PHE A 193 -2.05 -14.03 -1.36
C PHE A 193 -1.57 -14.07 0.10
N THR A 194 -1.69 -12.96 0.84
CA THR A 194 -1.68 -13.01 2.30
C THR A 194 -3.09 -13.31 2.78
N VAL A 195 -3.34 -14.52 3.25
CA VAL A 195 -4.67 -15.02 3.63
C VAL A 195 -4.81 -15.10 5.15
N PHE A 196 -5.89 -14.53 5.68
CA PHE A 196 -6.22 -14.60 7.10
C PHE A 196 -7.29 -15.65 7.33
N ALA A 197 -7.01 -16.62 8.22
CA ALA A 197 -7.91 -17.70 8.54
C ALA A 197 -7.80 -18.09 10.02
N LYS A 198 -8.84 -18.71 10.57
CA LYS A 198 -8.84 -19.29 11.92
C LYS A 198 -8.38 -20.73 11.86
N ILE A 199 -7.40 -21.09 12.70
CA ILE A 199 -6.93 -22.47 12.79
C ILE A 199 -7.89 -23.25 13.70
N ASP A 200 -8.43 -24.34 13.19
CA ASP A 200 -9.38 -25.21 13.92
C ASP A 200 -10.55 -24.41 14.51
N ASN A 201 -10.60 -24.32 15.85
CA ASN A 201 -11.63 -23.60 16.59
C ASN A 201 -11.09 -22.32 17.25
N ASP A 202 -9.97 -21.79 16.76
CA ASP A 202 -9.41 -20.56 17.32
C ASP A 202 -10.40 -19.39 17.17
N GLU A 203 -10.42 -18.52 18.17
CA GLU A 203 -11.15 -17.25 18.09
C GLU A 203 -10.36 -16.19 17.30
N LYS A 204 -9.03 -16.33 17.26
CA LYS A 204 -8.10 -15.39 16.63
C LYS A 204 -7.71 -15.84 15.23
N LEU A 205 -7.50 -14.87 14.35
CA LEU A 205 -6.96 -15.11 13.03
C LEU A 205 -5.46 -15.44 13.09
N SER A 206 -5.03 -16.33 12.20
CA SER A 206 -3.64 -16.54 11.79
C SER A 206 -3.48 -16.05 10.34
N ALA A 207 -2.25 -15.80 9.89
CA ALA A 207 -1.97 -15.33 8.55
C ALA A 207 -1.10 -16.34 7.79
N PHE A 208 -1.35 -16.49 6.49
CA PHE A 208 -0.70 -17.48 5.64
C PHE A 208 -0.28 -16.85 4.31
N LEU A 209 0.90 -17.22 3.81
CA LEU A 209 1.32 -16.95 2.44
C LEU A 209 0.82 -18.09 1.55
N VAL A 210 -0.05 -17.77 0.60
CA VAL A 210 -0.68 -18.74 -0.29
C VAL A 210 -0.36 -18.39 -1.74
N GLU A 211 0.30 -19.30 -2.44
CA GLU A 211 0.58 -19.13 -3.87
C GLU A 211 -0.72 -19.26 -4.66
N ALA A 212 -0.95 -18.36 -5.61
CA ALA A 212 -2.26 -18.22 -6.26
C ALA A 212 -2.60 -19.37 -7.22
N ASP A 213 -1.60 -20.13 -7.68
CA ASP A 213 -1.74 -21.33 -8.51
C ASP A 213 -2.02 -22.60 -7.71
N SER A 214 -2.15 -22.50 -6.37
CA SER A 214 -2.52 -23.65 -5.52
C SER A 214 -3.86 -24.23 -5.92
N GLU A 215 -3.92 -25.58 -6.03
CA GLU A 215 -5.16 -26.29 -6.32
C GLU A 215 -6.26 -25.93 -5.33
N GLY A 216 -7.47 -25.71 -5.81
CA GLY A 216 -8.65 -25.35 -5.01
C GLY A 216 -8.89 -23.84 -4.88
N ILE A 217 -8.06 -22.99 -5.44
CA ILE A 217 -8.33 -21.56 -5.54
C ILE A 217 -9.15 -21.27 -6.79
N THR A 218 -10.24 -20.52 -6.62
CA THR A 218 -11.05 -20.02 -7.74
C THR A 218 -11.43 -18.56 -7.52
N LEU A 219 -11.61 -17.84 -8.62
CA LEU A 219 -11.91 -16.40 -8.62
C LEU A 219 -13.25 -16.14 -9.30
N ASN A 220 -14.08 -15.28 -8.72
CA ASN A 220 -15.23 -14.73 -9.43
C ASN A 220 -14.80 -13.71 -10.51
N PRO A 221 -15.70 -13.35 -11.45
CA PRO A 221 -15.47 -12.22 -12.33
C PRO A 221 -15.14 -10.93 -11.59
N GLU A 222 -14.60 -9.94 -12.30
CA GLU A 222 -14.30 -8.62 -11.76
C GLU A 222 -15.56 -7.94 -11.23
N GLU A 223 -15.42 -7.28 -10.08
CA GLU A 223 -16.50 -6.53 -9.47
C GLU A 223 -16.86 -5.27 -10.28
N LYS A 224 -18.14 -4.98 -10.40
CA LYS A 224 -18.64 -3.75 -11.04
C LYS A 224 -18.57 -2.60 -10.05
N LYS A 225 -17.54 -1.75 -10.18
CA LYS A 225 -17.26 -0.64 -9.26
C LYS A 225 -17.78 0.69 -9.78
N MET A 226 -18.09 1.61 -8.88
CA MET A 226 -18.47 2.97 -9.21
C MET A 226 -17.29 3.79 -9.75
N GLY A 227 -16.11 3.65 -9.16
CA GLY A 227 -14.85 4.30 -9.54
C GLY A 227 -13.67 3.34 -9.45
N ILE A 228 -12.47 3.82 -9.79
CA ILE A 228 -11.24 3.01 -9.87
C ILE A 228 -11.46 1.69 -10.61
N LYS A 229 -12.18 1.77 -11.74
CA LYS A 229 -12.71 0.60 -12.46
C LYS A 229 -11.60 -0.30 -13.00
N GLY A 230 -10.48 0.28 -13.40
CA GLY A 230 -9.34 -0.44 -13.96
C GLY A 230 -8.50 -1.22 -12.96
N SER A 231 -8.75 -1.09 -11.64
CA SER A 231 -8.10 -1.92 -10.63
C SER A 231 -8.83 -3.25 -10.50
N SER A 232 -8.13 -4.38 -10.72
CA SER A 232 -8.72 -5.70 -10.51
C SER A 232 -9.23 -5.84 -9.07
N THR A 233 -10.46 -6.29 -8.91
CA THR A 233 -11.09 -6.54 -7.61
C THR A 233 -12.01 -7.73 -7.74
N ARG A 234 -11.70 -8.84 -7.04
CA ARG A 234 -12.45 -10.09 -7.18
C ARG A 234 -12.76 -10.71 -5.82
N GLN A 235 -13.69 -11.65 -5.83
CA GLN A 235 -13.85 -12.61 -4.74
C GLN A 235 -12.92 -13.79 -4.97
N VAL A 236 -12.32 -14.30 -3.90
CA VAL A 236 -11.40 -15.44 -3.90
C VAL A 236 -11.99 -16.55 -3.04
N PHE A 237 -12.10 -17.73 -3.61
CA PHE A 237 -12.60 -18.93 -2.93
C PHE A 237 -11.46 -19.91 -2.70
N PHE A 238 -11.43 -20.46 -1.52
CA PHE A 238 -10.49 -21.50 -1.10
C PHE A 238 -11.28 -22.78 -0.82
N ASN A 239 -11.01 -23.84 -1.56
CA ASN A 239 -11.67 -25.14 -1.42
C ASN A 239 -10.61 -26.22 -1.23
N ASN A 240 -10.37 -26.62 0.01
CA ASN A 240 -9.36 -27.59 0.41
C ASN A 240 -7.94 -27.22 -0.08
N VAL A 241 -7.61 -25.93 -0.07
CA VAL A 241 -6.29 -25.44 -0.50
C VAL A 241 -5.23 -25.90 0.49
N LYS A 242 -4.24 -26.62 0.00
CA LYS A 242 -3.09 -27.09 0.78
C LYS A 242 -2.02 -26.03 0.86
N VAL A 243 -1.69 -25.59 2.06
CA VAL A 243 -0.67 -24.57 2.32
C VAL A 243 0.39 -25.18 3.26
N PRO A 244 1.69 -25.19 2.87
CA PRO A 244 2.74 -25.71 3.73
C PRO A 244 2.75 -25.01 5.10
N VAL A 245 3.04 -25.74 6.17
CA VAL A 245 3.06 -25.18 7.53
C VAL A 245 4.06 -24.05 7.68
N GLU A 246 5.17 -24.11 6.95
CA GLU A 246 6.20 -23.08 6.89
C GLU A 246 5.75 -21.79 6.22
N ASN A 247 4.59 -21.77 5.55
CA ASN A 247 3.99 -20.57 4.95
C ASN A 247 3.07 -19.81 5.93
N MET A 248 2.93 -20.24 7.16
CA MET A 248 2.28 -19.42 8.19
C MET A 248 3.17 -18.24 8.55
N LEU A 249 2.61 -17.02 8.54
CA LEU A 249 3.28 -15.79 8.94
C LEU A 249 3.24 -15.63 10.45
N SER A 250 4.41 -15.45 11.08
CA SER A 250 4.53 -15.27 12.52
C SER A 250 3.94 -16.50 13.29
N GLU A 251 3.36 -16.27 14.44
CA GLU A 251 2.80 -17.29 15.32
C GLU A 251 1.30 -17.48 15.12
N ARG A 252 0.78 -18.67 15.48
CA ARG A 252 -0.64 -18.98 15.50
C ARG A 252 -1.40 -17.96 16.35
N GLY A 253 -2.49 -17.41 15.82
CA GLY A 253 -3.33 -16.41 16.47
C GLY A 253 -2.85 -14.96 16.35
N ASN A 254 -1.69 -14.69 15.70
CA ASN A 254 -1.17 -13.34 15.50
C ASN A 254 -1.75 -12.63 14.24
N GLY A 255 -2.58 -13.31 13.45
CA GLY A 255 -3.07 -12.76 12.17
C GLY A 255 -3.81 -11.45 12.33
N PHE A 256 -4.62 -11.26 13.36
CA PHE A 256 -5.35 -9.99 13.56
C PHE A 256 -4.41 -8.83 13.92
N LYS A 257 -3.35 -9.09 14.72
CA LYS A 257 -2.30 -8.10 15.02
C LYS A 257 -1.57 -7.70 13.74
N ILE A 258 -1.17 -8.67 12.92
CA ILE A 258 -0.56 -8.42 11.60
C ILE A 258 -1.51 -7.57 10.75
N ALA A 259 -2.78 -7.97 10.64
CA ALA A 259 -3.75 -7.27 9.83
C ALA A 259 -3.88 -5.79 10.21
N LEU A 260 -4.03 -5.48 11.49
CA LEU A 260 -4.20 -4.10 11.95
C LEU A 260 -2.94 -3.27 11.75
N ASN A 261 -1.76 -3.80 12.05
CA ASN A 261 -0.49 -3.07 11.87
C ASN A 261 -0.25 -2.73 10.39
N ILE A 262 -0.47 -3.67 9.49
CA ILE A 262 -0.36 -3.44 8.05
C ILE A 262 -1.39 -2.42 7.56
N LEU A 263 -2.62 -2.48 8.05
CA LEU A 263 -3.66 -1.50 7.71
C LEU A 263 -3.33 -0.09 8.25
N ASN A 264 -2.63 0.04 9.38
CA ASN A 264 -2.17 1.35 9.85
C ASN A 264 -1.18 1.98 8.86
N ILE A 265 -0.21 1.20 8.38
CA ILE A 265 0.72 1.64 7.32
C ILE A 265 -0.04 1.94 6.02
N GLY A 266 -1.00 1.10 5.66
CA GLY A 266 -1.85 1.31 4.48
C GLY A 266 -2.61 2.63 4.53
N ARG A 267 -3.09 3.06 5.70
CA ARG A 267 -3.82 4.34 5.85
C ARG A 267 -2.96 5.55 5.57
N ILE A 268 -1.72 5.59 6.07
CA ILE A 268 -0.84 6.73 5.79
C ILE A 268 -0.34 6.72 4.34
N LYS A 269 -0.06 5.56 3.76
CA LYS A 269 0.25 5.44 2.33
C LYS A 269 -0.95 5.88 1.47
N LEU A 270 -2.18 5.54 1.87
CA LEU A 270 -3.37 6.04 1.18
C LEU A 270 -3.49 7.57 1.27
N ALA A 271 -3.17 8.18 2.41
CA ALA A 271 -3.17 9.63 2.55
C ALA A 271 -2.17 10.29 1.57
N ALA A 272 -0.96 9.75 1.45
CA ALA A 272 0.04 10.22 0.48
C ALA A 272 -0.47 10.07 -0.98
N GLY A 273 -1.02 8.91 -1.34
CA GLY A 273 -1.57 8.68 -2.68
C GLY A 273 -2.73 9.63 -3.03
N VAL A 274 -3.64 9.87 -2.07
CA VAL A 274 -4.75 10.82 -2.25
C VAL A 274 -4.24 12.26 -2.37
N LEU A 275 -3.19 12.63 -1.64
CA LEU A 275 -2.56 13.95 -1.76
C LEU A 275 -2.03 14.16 -3.20
N GLY A 276 -1.34 13.18 -3.79
CA GLY A 276 -0.88 13.24 -5.17
C GLY A 276 -2.03 13.40 -6.16
N GLY A 277 -3.10 12.62 -6.01
CA GLY A 277 -4.31 12.76 -6.81
C GLY A 277 -4.97 14.14 -6.65
N ALA A 278 -5.00 14.69 -5.43
CA ALA A 278 -5.53 16.03 -5.16
C ALA A 278 -4.68 17.12 -5.84
N LYS A 279 -3.35 17.05 -5.78
CA LYS A 279 -2.44 18.00 -6.47
C LYS A 279 -2.66 17.96 -7.98
N ALA A 280 -2.81 16.77 -8.58
CA ALA A 280 -3.13 16.64 -10.00
C ALA A 280 -4.48 17.29 -10.35
N ALA A 281 -5.53 17.03 -9.57
CA ALA A 281 -6.85 17.61 -9.76
C ALA A 281 -6.86 19.14 -9.60
N ILE A 282 -6.06 19.68 -8.67
CA ILE A 282 -5.88 21.14 -8.50
C ILE A 282 -5.23 21.75 -9.73
N SER A 283 -4.16 21.13 -10.26
CA SER A 283 -3.46 21.57 -11.46
C SER A 283 -4.40 21.64 -12.67
N GLU A 284 -5.20 20.60 -12.91
CA GLU A 284 -6.22 20.58 -13.96
C GLU A 284 -7.31 21.65 -13.74
N SER A 285 -7.73 21.86 -12.50
CA SER A 285 -8.71 22.89 -12.15
C SER A 285 -8.19 24.30 -12.44
N ILE A 286 -6.92 24.58 -12.14
CA ILE A 286 -6.25 25.85 -12.43
C ILE A 286 -6.13 26.07 -13.96
N LYS A 287 -5.68 25.03 -14.68
CA LYS A 287 -5.56 25.07 -16.14
C LYS A 287 -6.91 25.39 -16.77
N TYR A 288 -7.94 24.60 -16.45
CA TYR A 288 -9.29 24.80 -16.98
C TYR A 288 -9.84 26.19 -16.63
N ALA A 289 -9.64 26.68 -15.39
CA ALA A 289 -10.14 27.99 -14.98
C ALA A 289 -9.46 29.15 -15.73
N ASN A 290 -8.22 28.97 -16.20
CA ASN A 290 -7.50 29.95 -17.00
C ASN A 290 -7.91 29.92 -18.49
N GLU A 291 -8.33 28.78 -19.00
CA GLU A 291 -8.72 28.57 -20.40
C GLU A 291 -10.21 28.87 -20.64
N ARG A 292 -11.09 28.51 -19.68
CA ARG A 292 -12.54 28.67 -19.81
C ARG A 292 -12.94 30.14 -19.64
N GLU A 293 -13.54 30.71 -20.67
CA GLU A 293 -14.06 32.07 -20.65
C GLU A 293 -15.58 32.12 -20.45
N GLN A 294 -16.04 33.03 -19.62
CA GLN A 294 -17.44 33.44 -19.48
C GLN A 294 -17.50 34.95 -19.20
N PHE A 295 -18.54 35.61 -19.73
CA PHE A 295 -18.72 37.06 -19.61
C PHE A 295 -17.46 37.87 -20.07
N GLY A 296 -16.83 37.38 -21.14
CA GLY A 296 -15.69 38.07 -21.80
C GLY A 296 -14.33 37.96 -21.10
N ARG A 297 -14.16 37.01 -20.16
CA ARG A 297 -12.87 36.79 -19.49
C ARG A 297 -12.75 35.39 -18.90
N PRO A 298 -11.52 34.87 -18.66
CA PRO A 298 -11.31 33.61 -17.99
C PRO A 298 -12.01 33.52 -16.63
N ILE A 299 -12.57 32.35 -16.31
CA ILE A 299 -13.30 32.17 -15.03
C ILE A 299 -12.37 32.27 -13.81
N SER A 300 -11.07 32.09 -13.97
CA SER A 300 -10.06 32.34 -12.92
C SER A 300 -10.03 33.79 -12.42
N LYS A 301 -10.61 34.75 -13.17
CA LYS A 301 -10.70 36.17 -12.76
C LYS A 301 -11.88 36.47 -11.82
N TYR A 302 -12.78 35.48 -11.55
CA TYR A 302 -13.91 35.67 -10.65
C TYR A 302 -13.58 35.28 -9.21
N GLY A 303 -14.01 36.08 -8.24
CA GLY A 303 -13.67 35.92 -6.83
C GLY A 303 -14.06 34.54 -6.27
N ALA A 304 -15.24 34.02 -6.63
CA ALA A 304 -15.70 32.71 -6.19
C ALA A 304 -14.79 31.56 -6.67
N ILE A 305 -14.31 31.61 -7.91
CA ILE A 305 -13.39 30.59 -8.47
C ILE A 305 -12.02 30.71 -7.82
N ARG A 306 -11.48 31.94 -7.70
CA ARG A 306 -10.21 32.20 -7.02
C ARG A 306 -10.22 31.70 -5.58
N TYR A 307 -11.28 31.96 -4.85
CA TYR A 307 -11.46 31.46 -3.48
C TYR A 307 -11.40 29.92 -3.42
N LYS A 308 -12.17 29.24 -4.29
CA LYS A 308 -12.18 27.78 -4.33
C LYS A 308 -10.79 27.18 -4.65
N ILE A 309 -10.08 27.74 -5.61
CA ILE A 309 -8.72 27.30 -5.97
C ILE A 309 -7.75 27.53 -4.81
N ALA A 310 -7.81 28.71 -4.16
CA ALA A 310 -6.97 29.02 -3.01
C ALA A 310 -7.19 28.02 -1.86
N GLU A 311 -8.46 27.73 -1.52
CA GLU A 311 -8.82 26.74 -0.51
C GLU A 311 -8.28 25.34 -0.84
N GLN A 312 -8.33 24.92 -2.10
CA GLN A 312 -7.77 23.63 -2.52
C GLN A 312 -6.26 23.57 -2.28
N VAL A 313 -5.54 24.61 -2.69
CA VAL A 313 -4.08 24.69 -2.51
C VAL A 313 -3.69 24.71 -1.03
N ILE A 314 -4.36 25.52 -0.22
CA ILE A 314 -4.14 25.60 1.23
C ILE A 314 -4.34 24.24 1.89
N ARG A 315 -5.44 23.55 1.56
CA ARG A 315 -5.74 22.22 2.11
C ARG A 315 -4.72 21.17 1.67
N ALA A 316 -4.28 21.18 0.41
CA ALA A 316 -3.24 20.29 -0.07
C ALA A 316 -1.92 20.51 0.69
N TYR A 317 -1.51 21.75 0.90
CA TYR A 317 -0.31 22.10 1.68
C TYR A 317 -0.38 21.60 3.13
N VAL A 318 -1.52 21.80 3.81
CA VAL A 318 -1.73 21.33 5.19
C VAL A 318 -1.66 19.80 5.27
N VAL A 319 -2.31 19.09 4.33
CA VAL A 319 -2.28 17.61 4.29
C VAL A 319 -0.87 17.12 3.99
N GLU A 320 -0.15 17.76 3.07
CA GLU A 320 1.25 17.43 2.76
C GLU A 320 2.14 17.54 4.01
N SER A 321 2.07 18.67 4.69
CA SER A 321 2.82 18.91 5.93
C SER A 321 2.52 17.85 7.00
N ALA A 322 1.24 17.51 7.20
CA ALA A 322 0.83 16.49 8.17
C ALA A 322 1.32 15.09 7.78
N THR A 323 1.23 14.74 6.49
CA THR A 323 1.63 13.43 5.97
C THR A 323 3.13 13.20 6.16
N TYR A 324 3.96 14.15 5.80
CA TYR A 324 5.41 14.00 5.91
C TYR A 324 5.92 14.16 7.34
N ARG A 325 5.24 14.96 8.17
CA ARG A 325 5.50 14.97 9.62
C ARG A 325 5.26 13.59 10.23
N ALA A 326 4.13 12.96 9.90
CA ALA A 326 3.84 11.59 10.35
C ALA A 326 4.84 10.58 9.77
N GLY A 327 5.25 10.74 8.50
CA GLY A 327 6.27 9.92 7.85
C GLY A 327 7.61 9.96 8.58
N GLN A 328 8.07 11.15 9.00
CA GLN A 328 9.29 11.29 9.78
C GLN A 328 9.17 10.57 11.13
N ASN A 329 8.06 10.75 11.84
CA ASN A 329 7.84 10.07 13.13
C ASN A 329 7.88 8.55 13.00
N ILE A 330 7.40 8.00 11.86
CA ILE A 330 7.47 6.56 11.56
C ILE A 330 8.91 6.13 11.29
N ASP A 331 9.69 6.89 10.51
CA ASP A 331 11.11 6.60 10.28
C ASP A 331 11.89 6.61 11.60
N ASP A 332 11.64 7.58 12.48
CA ASP A 332 12.27 7.65 13.81
C ASP A 332 11.93 6.41 14.65
N ALA A 333 10.68 5.93 14.62
CA ALA A 333 10.25 4.72 15.32
C ALA A 333 10.89 3.44 14.71
N ILE A 334 10.97 3.34 13.40
CA ILE A 334 11.64 2.22 12.71
C ILE A 334 13.15 2.21 13.07
N ASN A 335 13.80 3.36 13.05
CA ASN A 335 15.20 3.49 13.42
C ASN A 335 15.43 3.12 14.90
N ALA A 336 14.53 3.50 15.80
CA ALA A 336 14.59 3.11 17.20
C ALA A 336 14.41 1.60 17.40
N TYR A 337 13.54 0.95 16.61
CA TYR A 337 13.40 -0.50 16.58
C TYR A 337 14.71 -1.18 16.15
N HIS A 338 15.30 -0.76 15.03
CA HIS A 338 16.55 -1.33 14.52
C HIS A 338 17.73 -1.11 15.50
N ALA A 339 17.73 -0.01 16.25
CA ALA A 339 18.71 0.25 17.30
C ALA A 339 18.46 -0.55 18.60
N GLY A 340 17.40 -1.37 18.68
CA GLY A 340 17.03 -2.16 19.86
C GLY A 340 16.43 -1.35 21.01
N GLY A 341 16.01 -0.12 20.75
CA GLY A 341 15.36 0.75 21.75
C GLY A 341 13.85 0.60 21.85
N MET A 342 13.23 -0.16 20.93
CA MET A 342 11.78 -0.35 20.82
C MET A 342 11.49 -1.72 20.22
N ASP A 343 10.38 -2.38 20.59
CA ASP A 343 9.95 -3.60 19.89
C ASP A 343 9.13 -3.29 18.62
N LEU A 344 9.03 -4.27 17.71
CA LEU A 344 8.32 -4.08 16.44
C LEU A 344 6.84 -3.71 16.62
N GLY A 345 6.18 -4.28 17.62
CA GLY A 345 4.78 -3.99 17.90
C GLY A 345 4.57 -2.58 18.46
N GLU A 346 5.52 -2.07 19.20
CA GLU A 346 5.53 -0.71 19.73
C GLU A 346 5.83 0.29 18.60
N ALA A 347 6.81 -0.01 17.74
CA ALA A 347 7.16 0.81 16.59
C ALA A 347 6.03 0.89 15.56
#